data_3e94bdeea34540c35f64f22f829a4266
#
_entry.id   3e94bdeea34540c35f64f22f829a4266
#
_cell.length_a   1.000
_cell.length_b   1.000
_cell.length_c   1.000
_cell.angle_alpha   90.00
_cell.angle_beta   90.00
_cell.angle_gamma   90.00
#
_symmetry.space_group_name_H-M   'P 1'
#
loop_
_entity.id
_entity.type
_entity.pdbx_description
1 polymer ?
#
loop_
_entity_poly.entity_id
_entity_poly.type
_entity_poly.pdbx_seq_one_letter_code
_entity_poly.pdbx_strand_id
1 'polypeptide(L)'
;ADGIALEGMRLVKEYLPRAYADGNDLEARGYMLAAASMGSTAFQKGLGGIHSLSHSIGALYNTHHGLTNAVFFPYIMDFNRSAIEEKMIRASAYLDLKRSGFLAVRDWILETREFYAIPHSVSEIDIDESKLDRIETLSAADPTASSNQIKFDKTAARKVFLKSLDGKIDC
;
A
#
# COMPACT_ATOMS: atom_id res chain seq x y z
N ALA A 1 -8.91 -12.04 10.38
CA ALA A 1 -7.92 -11.11 9.82
C ALA A 1 -8.48 -9.71 9.58
N ASP A 2 -9.68 -9.53 8.95
CA ASP A 2 -10.21 -8.19 8.61
C ASP A 2 -10.38 -7.29 9.84
N GLY A 3 -10.92 -7.78 10.97
CA GLY A 3 -11.05 -7.00 12.19
C GLY A 3 -9.71 -6.55 12.76
N ILE A 4 -8.68 -7.42 12.70
CA ILE A 4 -7.32 -7.06 13.14
C ILE A 4 -6.72 -5.99 12.22
N ALA A 5 -6.92 -6.13 10.90
CA ALA A 5 -6.44 -5.14 9.94
C ALA A 5 -7.12 -3.77 10.13
N LEU A 6 -8.44 -3.74 10.34
CA LEU A 6 -9.19 -2.50 10.59
C LEU A 6 -8.71 -1.79 11.85
N GLU A 7 -8.51 -2.54 12.95
CA GLU A 7 -7.99 -1.94 14.18
C GLU A 7 -6.55 -1.45 14.00
N GLY A 8 -5.69 -2.21 13.30
CA GLY A 8 -4.35 -1.73 12.95
C GLY A 8 -4.39 -0.41 12.16
N MET A 9 -5.28 -0.28 11.17
CA MET A 9 -5.47 0.96 10.41
C MET A 9 -5.96 2.11 11.30
N ARG A 10 -6.86 1.86 12.25
CA ARG A 10 -7.32 2.87 13.21
C ARG A 10 -6.17 3.37 14.09
N LEU A 11 -5.36 2.46 14.61
CA LEU A 11 -4.18 2.83 15.39
C LEU A 11 -3.18 3.65 14.58
N VAL A 12 -2.95 3.29 13.32
CA VAL A 12 -2.10 4.10 12.41
C VAL A 12 -2.67 5.50 12.24
N LYS A 13 -3.98 5.62 11.96
CA LYS A 13 -4.64 6.93 11.78
C LYS A 13 -4.48 7.82 13.00
N GLU A 14 -4.60 7.26 14.20
CA GLU A 14 -4.62 8.00 15.46
C GLU A 14 -3.21 8.31 15.98
N TYR A 15 -2.30 7.35 15.94
CA TYR A 15 -1.03 7.44 16.65
C TYR A 15 0.19 7.70 15.76
N LEU A 16 0.13 7.41 14.44
CA LEU A 16 1.26 7.70 13.57
C LEU A 16 1.63 9.19 13.53
N PRO A 17 0.68 10.15 13.48
CA PRO A 17 1.03 11.57 13.53
C PRO A 17 1.75 11.97 14.82
N ARG A 18 1.33 11.42 15.96
CA ARG A 18 1.97 11.67 17.26
C ARG A 18 3.38 11.10 17.30
N ALA A 19 3.55 9.83 16.92
CA ALA A 19 4.85 9.17 16.90
C ALA A 19 5.84 9.82 15.92
N TYR A 20 5.34 10.40 14.84
CA TYR A 20 6.15 11.14 13.87
C TYR A 20 6.57 12.52 14.42
N ALA A 21 5.67 13.22 15.09
CA ALA A 21 5.93 14.55 15.66
C ALA A 21 6.88 14.49 16.86
N ASP A 22 6.77 13.46 17.70
CA ASP A 22 7.64 13.25 18.88
C ASP A 22 8.07 11.78 18.98
N GLY A 23 9.32 11.52 18.65
CA GLY A 23 9.94 10.19 18.78
C GLY A 23 10.04 9.67 20.22
N ASN A 24 9.79 10.52 21.24
CA ASN A 24 9.78 10.13 22.65
C ASN A 24 8.36 9.88 23.20
N ASP A 25 7.31 10.05 22.40
CA ASP A 25 5.95 9.66 22.78
C ASP A 25 5.84 8.13 22.83
N LEU A 26 6.15 7.56 23.99
CA LEU A 26 6.19 6.12 24.22
C LEU A 26 4.80 5.47 24.04
N GLU A 27 3.73 6.18 24.35
CA GLU A 27 2.37 5.68 24.14
C GLU A 27 2.10 5.52 22.65
N ALA A 28 2.30 6.57 21.85
CA ALA A 28 2.09 6.51 20.41
C ALA A 28 2.99 5.46 19.74
N ARG A 29 4.25 5.37 20.13
CA ARG A 29 5.17 4.34 19.63
C ARG A 29 4.72 2.93 20.00
N GLY A 30 4.20 2.74 21.22
CA GLY A 30 3.63 1.46 21.66
C GLY A 30 2.44 1.03 20.79
N TYR A 31 1.52 1.95 20.49
CA TYR A 31 0.41 1.67 19.59
C TYR A 31 0.86 1.43 18.14
N MET A 32 1.91 2.09 17.66
CA MET A 32 2.48 1.79 16.35
C MET A 32 3.11 0.39 16.27
N LEU A 33 3.76 -0.08 17.34
CA LEU A 33 4.24 -1.47 17.42
C LEU A 33 3.07 -2.47 17.43
N ALA A 34 2.00 -2.16 18.15
CA ALA A 34 0.79 -2.98 18.14
C ALA A 34 0.16 -3.03 16.74
N ALA A 35 0.05 -1.88 16.06
CA ALA A 35 -0.45 -1.81 14.68
C ALA A 35 0.41 -2.64 13.70
N ALA A 36 1.73 -2.58 13.82
CA ALA A 36 2.64 -3.40 13.02
C ALA A 36 2.44 -4.90 13.27
N SER A 37 2.28 -5.31 14.52
CA SER A 37 1.98 -6.70 14.90
C SER A 37 0.61 -7.16 14.35
N MET A 38 -0.41 -6.30 14.41
CA MET A 38 -1.72 -6.58 13.81
C MET A 38 -1.63 -6.72 12.30
N GLY A 39 -0.87 -5.87 11.62
CA GLY A 39 -0.61 -5.95 10.19
C GLY A 39 0.04 -7.27 9.81
N SER A 40 1.10 -7.68 10.51
CA SER A 40 1.79 -8.94 10.25
C SER A 40 0.88 -10.17 10.50
N THR A 41 -0.01 -10.10 11.48
CA THR A 41 -1.03 -11.14 11.70
C THR A 41 -2.04 -11.18 10.56
N ALA A 42 -2.46 -10.02 10.05
CA ALA A 42 -3.39 -9.93 8.92
C ALA A 42 -2.79 -10.46 7.61
N PHE A 43 -1.46 -10.44 7.45
CA PHE A 43 -0.72 -10.98 6.29
C PHE A 43 -0.95 -12.47 6.03
N GLN A 44 -1.48 -13.22 6.98
CA GLN A 44 -1.88 -14.61 6.74
C GLN A 44 -2.94 -14.77 5.63
N LYS A 45 -3.63 -13.70 5.27
CA LYS A 45 -4.51 -13.65 4.10
C LYS A 45 -3.77 -13.47 2.76
N GLY A 46 -2.49 -13.21 2.81
CA GLY A 46 -1.64 -12.90 1.67
C GLY A 46 -1.32 -11.40 1.55
N LEU A 47 -0.25 -11.11 0.82
CA LEU A 47 0.32 -9.76 0.67
C LEU A 47 -0.08 -9.06 -0.62
N GLY A 48 -0.38 -9.82 -1.67
CA GLY A 48 -0.88 -9.29 -2.95
C GLY A 48 0.14 -8.52 -3.79
N GLY A 49 -0.39 -7.76 -4.74
CA GLY A 49 0.38 -7.07 -5.78
C GLY A 49 1.33 -5.99 -5.28
N ILE A 50 1.05 -5.36 -4.12
CA ILE A 50 1.96 -4.37 -3.53
C ILE A 50 3.32 -5.00 -3.27
N HIS A 51 3.34 -6.10 -2.52
CA HIS A 51 4.58 -6.80 -2.18
C HIS A 51 5.21 -7.47 -3.39
N SER A 52 4.41 -8.01 -4.29
CA SER A 52 4.89 -8.59 -5.55
C SER A 52 5.72 -7.59 -6.37
N LEU A 53 5.24 -6.35 -6.52
CA LEU A 53 5.99 -5.29 -7.18
C LEU A 53 7.19 -4.83 -6.34
N SER A 54 7.02 -4.60 -5.05
CA SER A 54 8.10 -4.08 -4.22
C SER A 54 9.25 -5.06 -4.02
N HIS A 55 9.01 -6.37 -4.01
CA HIS A 55 10.06 -7.39 -4.02
C HIS A 55 10.87 -7.34 -5.31
N SER A 56 10.18 -7.26 -6.45
CA SER A 56 10.83 -7.16 -7.75
C SER A 56 11.66 -5.89 -7.90
N ILE A 57 11.12 -4.77 -7.47
CA ILE A 57 11.80 -3.47 -7.47
C ILE A 57 12.99 -3.49 -6.50
N GLY A 58 12.80 -3.98 -5.28
CA GLY A 58 13.87 -4.10 -4.30
C GLY A 58 15.05 -4.94 -4.82
N ALA A 59 14.76 -6.05 -5.51
CA ALA A 59 15.78 -6.91 -6.11
C ALA A 59 16.53 -6.25 -7.27
N LEU A 60 15.89 -5.35 -8.02
CA LEU A 60 16.45 -4.74 -9.22
C LEU A 60 17.12 -3.38 -8.97
N TYR A 61 16.61 -2.61 -8.00
CA TYR A 61 17.01 -1.21 -7.74
C TYR A 61 17.50 -0.99 -6.31
N ASN A 62 17.48 -2.01 -5.44
CA ASN A 62 17.90 -1.92 -4.03
C ASN A 62 17.16 -0.83 -3.25
N THR A 63 15.85 -0.68 -3.48
CA THR A 63 15.01 0.33 -2.83
C THR A 63 14.63 -0.07 -1.41
N HIS A 64 14.28 0.94 -0.60
CA HIS A 64 13.73 0.69 0.73
C HIS A 64 12.33 0.06 0.63
N HIS A 65 12.16 -1.17 1.11
CA HIS A 65 10.95 -1.98 0.95
C HIS A 65 9.66 -1.26 1.39
N GLY A 66 9.66 -0.66 2.59
CA GLY A 66 8.49 0.04 3.12
C GLY A 66 8.10 1.26 2.30
N LEU A 67 9.08 2.02 1.81
CA LEU A 67 8.84 3.16 0.93
C LEU A 67 8.23 2.70 -0.40
N THR A 68 8.80 1.67 -1.00
CA THR A 68 8.30 1.11 -2.26
C THR A 68 6.87 0.60 -2.12
N ASN A 69 6.55 -0.09 -1.01
CA ASN A 69 5.16 -0.49 -0.70
C ASN A 69 4.22 0.73 -0.62
N ALA A 70 4.62 1.78 0.08
CA ALA A 70 3.81 2.98 0.25
C ALA A 70 3.56 3.71 -1.07
N VAL A 71 4.56 3.73 -1.97
CA VAL A 71 4.42 4.31 -3.31
C VAL A 71 3.44 3.50 -4.16
N PHE A 72 3.53 2.15 -4.19
CA PHE A 72 2.63 1.31 -4.98
C PHE A 72 1.21 1.21 -4.41
N PHE A 73 1.01 1.50 -3.14
CA PHE A 73 -0.26 1.24 -2.46
C PHE A 73 -1.49 1.78 -3.19
N PRO A 74 -1.61 3.08 -3.53
CA PRO A 74 -2.82 3.59 -4.17
C PRO A 74 -3.04 3.03 -5.58
N TYR A 75 -2.00 2.69 -6.32
CA TYR A 75 -2.12 2.11 -7.66
C TYR A 75 -2.66 0.68 -7.62
N ILE A 76 -2.23 -0.13 -6.65
CA ILE A 76 -2.76 -1.47 -6.43
C ILE A 76 -4.18 -1.41 -5.86
N MET A 77 -4.49 -0.45 -4.99
CA MET A 77 -5.87 -0.24 -4.55
C MET A 77 -6.78 0.05 -5.73
N ASP A 78 -6.37 0.96 -6.61
CA ASP A 78 -7.12 1.32 -7.80
C ASP A 78 -7.30 0.12 -8.75
N PHE A 79 -6.24 -0.65 -8.97
CA PHE A 79 -6.29 -1.88 -9.75
C PHE A 79 -7.29 -2.89 -9.16
N ASN A 80 -7.35 -3.02 -7.83
CA ASN A 80 -8.23 -3.96 -7.13
C ASN A 80 -9.62 -3.41 -6.85
N ARG A 81 -9.95 -2.17 -7.23
CA ARG A 81 -11.15 -1.44 -6.82
C ARG A 81 -12.43 -2.27 -6.88
N SER A 82 -12.69 -2.91 -8.01
CA SER A 82 -13.92 -3.69 -8.20
C SER A 82 -14.07 -4.90 -7.25
N ALA A 83 -12.96 -5.41 -6.71
CA ALA A 83 -12.95 -6.56 -5.82
C ALA A 83 -12.90 -6.17 -4.33
N ILE A 84 -12.66 -4.89 -4.02
CA ILE A 84 -12.48 -4.44 -2.62
C ILE A 84 -13.51 -3.40 -2.16
N GLU A 85 -14.45 -2.99 -3.00
CA GLU A 85 -15.40 -1.88 -2.72
C GLU A 85 -16.13 -2.09 -1.38
N GLU A 86 -16.71 -3.28 -1.13
CA GLU A 86 -17.41 -3.56 0.13
C GLU A 86 -16.49 -3.47 1.36
N LYS A 87 -15.24 -3.89 1.21
CA LYS A 87 -14.24 -3.77 2.28
C LYS A 87 -13.90 -2.32 2.56
N MET A 88 -13.84 -1.49 1.51
CA MET A 88 -13.57 -0.04 1.64
C MET A 88 -14.74 0.70 2.28
N ILE A 89 -15.98 0.30 2.02
CA ILE A 89 -17.16 0.82 2.74
C ILE A 89 -17.03 0.54 4.24
N ARG A 90 -16.69 -0.68 4.63
CA ARG A 90 -16.47 -1.04 6.04
C ARG A 90 -15.29 -0.31 6.66
N ALA A 91 -14.19 -0.20 5.92
CA ALA A 91 -12.99 0.47 6.39
C ALA A 91 -13.24 1.97 6.61
N SER A 92 -13.90 2.65 5.67
CA SER A 92 -14.22 4.07 5.79
C SER A 92 -15.12 4.36 7.00
N ALA A 93 -16.10 3.48 7.25
CA ALA A 93 -16.98 3.61 8.43
C ALA A 93 -16.22 3.35 9.74
N TYR A 94 -15.38 2.30 9.79
CA TYR A 94 -14.59 1.98 10.99
C TYR A 94 -13.56 3.05 11.33
N LEU A 95 -12.98 3.66 10.32
CA LEU A 95 -12.01 4.75 10.46
C LEU A 95 -12.64 6.12 10.68
N ASP A 96 -13.96 6.21 10.71
CA ASP A 96 -14.71 7.48 10.84
C ASP A 96 -14.20 8.51 9.80
N LEU A 97 -14.18 8.11 8.52
CA LEU A 97 -13.81 9.02 7.45
C LEU A 97 -15.02 9.87 7.02
N LYS A 98 -14.76 11.11 6.58
CA LYS A 98 -15.81 12.09 6.21
C LYS A 98 -16.75 11.60 5.10
N ARG A 99 -16.32 10.66 4.27
CA ARG A 99 -17.10 10.04 3.19
C ARG A 99 -17.03 8.52 3.32
N SER A 100 -17.92 7.80 2.64
CA SER A 100 -17.94 6.34 2.63
C SER A 100 -17.33 5.77 1.33
N GLY A 101 -16.80 4.55 1.42
CA GLY A 101 -16.39 3.74 0.29
C GLY A 101 -14.94 3.92 -0.14
N PHE A 102 -14.64 3.41 -1.33
CA PHE A 102 -13.30 3.34 -1.88
C PHE A 102 -12.59 4.70 -1.94
N LEU A 103 -13.26 5.72 -2.47
CA LEU A 103 -12.67 7.04 -2.63
C LEU A 103 -12.28 7.67 -1.28
N ALA A 104 -13.08 7.45 -0.24
CA ALA A 104 -12.76 7.97 1.09
C ALA A 104 -11.46 7.37 1.66
N VAL A 105 -11.29 6.06 1.53
CA VAL A 105 -10.07 5.37 2.00
C VAL A 105 -8.88 5.75 1.14
N ARG A 106 -9.04 5.82 -0.18
CA ARG A 106 -7.99 6.25 -1.10
C ARG A 106 -7.51 7.67 -0.78
N ASP A 107 -8.42 8.60 -0.64
CA ASP A 107 -8.08 9.99 -0.36
C ASP A 107 -7.35 10.12 0.99
N TRP A 108 -7.81 9.41 2.03
CA TRP A 108 -7.09 9.35 3.31
C TRP A 108 -5.64 8.82 3.15
N ILE A 109 -5.42 7.81 2.32
CA ILE A 109 -4.08 7.29 2.04
C ILE A 109 -3.23 8.32 1.28
N LEU A 110 -3.80 9.02 0.31
CA LEU A 110 -3.10 10.06 -0.44
C LEU A 110 -2.74 11.26 0.45
N GLU A 111 -3.67 11.73 1.28
CA GLU A 111 -3.42 12.78 2.28
C GLU A 111 -2.32 12.36 3.27
N THR A 112 -2.34 11.09 3.71
CA THR A 112 -1.31 10.53 4.60
C THR A 112 0.06 10.52 3.92
N ARG A 113 0.13 10.10 2.66
CA ARG A 113 1.38 10.12 1.87
C ARG A 113 1.93 11.53 1.74
N GLU A 114 1.09 12.49 1.39
CA GLU A 114 1.47 13.89 1.26
C GLU A 114 2.01 14.45 2.59
N PHE A 115 1.31 14.18 3.70
CA PHE A 115 1.72 14.64 5.03
C PHE A 115 3.11 14.12 5.44
N TYR A 116 3.45 12.87 5.09
CA TYR A 116 4.76 12.28 5.40
C TYR A 116 5.78 12.42 4.27
N ALA A 117 5.53 13.24 3.27
CA ALA A 117 6.39 13.45 2.11
C ALA A 117 6.78 12.14 1.40
N ILE A 118 5.86 11.18 1.33
CA ILE A 118 6.05 9.94 0.56
C ILE A 118 5.85 10.26 -0.93
N PRO A 119 6.80 9.93 -1.82
CA PRO A 119 6.71 10.20 -3.25
C PRO A 119 5.43 9.66 -3.90
N HIS A 120 4.92 10.39 -4.89
CA HIS A 120 3.71 9.98 -5.60
C HIS A 120 3.98 8.98 -6.70
N SER A 121 5.18 8.96 -7.28
CA SER A 121 5.55 8.07 -8.37
C SER A 121 6.81 7.28 -8.04
N VAL A 122 7.00 6.17 -8.75
CA VAL A 122 8.25 5.40 -8.62
C VAL A 122 9.42 6.11 -9.30
N SER A 123 9.17 7.02 -10.25
CA SER A 123 10.22 7.84 -10.86
C SER A 123 10.86 8.80 -9.86
N GLU A 124 10.14 9.24 -8.84
CA GLU A 124 10.68 10.08 -7.76
C GLU A 124 11.61 9.33 -6.79
N ILE A 125 11.69 8.01 -6.91
CA ILE A 125 12.63 7.15 -6.18
C ILE A 125 13.62 6.43 -7.11
N ASP A 126 14.00 7.10 -8.21
CA ASP A 126 15.01 6.68 -9.18
C ASP A 126 14.70 5.35 -9.89
N ILE A 127 13.43 5.03 -10.10
CA ILE A 127 12.98 3.85 -10.83
C ILE A 127 12.44 4.29 -12.19
N ASP A 128 12.92 3.64 -13.25
CA ASP A 128 12.53 3.87 -14.62
C ASP A 128 12.00 2.59 -15.31
N GLU A 129 11.61 2.72 -16.57
CA GLU A 129 11.09 1.60 -17.36
C GLU A 129 12.17 0.70 -17.99
N SER A 130 13.47 1.01 -17.80
CA SER A 130 14.57 0.27 -18.45
C SER A 130 14.60 -1.22 -18.12
N LYS A 131 14.03 -1.62 -16.97
CA LYS A 131 13.93 -3.01 -16.53
C LYS A 131 12.49 -3.56 -16.53
N LEU A 132 11.57 -2.93 -17.26
CA LEU A 132 10.14 -3.24 -17.23
C LEU A 132 9.85 -4.73 -17.46
N ASP A 133 10.46 -5.36 -18.46
CA ASP A 133 10.24 -6.78 -18.76
C ASP A 133 10.68 -7.71 -17.61
N ARG A 134 11.73 -7.32 -16.88
CA ARG A 134 12.17 -8.05 -15.69
C ARG A 134 11.22 -7.81 -14.51
N ILE A 135 10.77 -6.58 -14.31
CA ILE A 135 9.84 -6.21 -13.25
C ILE A 135 8.56 -7.03 -13.40
N GLU A 136 7.91 -7.01 -14.56
CA GLU A 136 6.65 -7.73 -14.78
C GLU A 136 6.82 -9.25 -14.64
N THR A 137 7.96 -9.79 -15.07
CA THR A 137 8.26 -11.22 -14.98
C THR A 137 8.46 -11.66 -13.54
N LEU A 138 9.28 -10.93 -12.78
CA LEU A 138 9.54 -11.23 -11.38
C LEU A 138 8.28 -11.03 -10.53
N SER A 139 7.53 -9.95 -10.77
CA SER A 139 6.29 -9.68 -10.02
C SER A 139 5.25 -10.76 -10.26
N ALA A 140 5.03 -11.19 -11.49
CA ALA A 140 4.08 -12.25 -11.79
C ALA A 140 4.48 -13.61 -11.20
N ALA A 141 5.77 -13.86 -11.03
CA ALA A 141 6.32 -15.08 -10.44
C ALA A 141 6.45 -15.03 -8.92
N ASP A 142 6.28 -13.86 -8.31
CA ASP A 142 6.38 -13.69 -6.86
C ASP A 142 5.24 -14.45 -6.15
N PRO A 143 5.54 -15.21 -5.08
CA PRO A 143 4.50 -15.97 -4.35
C PRO A 143 3.34 -15.12 -3.85
N THR A 144 3.59 -13.84 -3.53
CA THR A 144 2.57 -12.92 -3.03
C THR A 144 1.55 -12.50 -4.10
N ALA A 145 1.91 -12.57 -5.39
CA ALA A 145 1.02 -12.24 -6.50
C ALA A 145 -0.27 -13.07 -6.49
N SER A 146 -0.16 -14.36 -6.11
CA SER A 146 -1.27 -15.31 -6.08
C SER A 146 -2.37 -14.93 -5.08
N SER A 147 -2.05 -14.13 -4.05
CA SER A 147 -2.99 -13.70 -3.02
C SER A 147 -3.64 -12.35 -3.31
N ASN A 148 -3.33 -11.71 -4.45
CA ASN A 148 -3.98 -10.46 -4.83
C ASN A 148 -5.47 -10.68 -5.16
N GLN A 149 -6.31 -9.68 -4.88
CA GLN A 149 -7.77 -9.80 -5.04
C GLN A 149 -8.21 -10.02 -6.50
N ILE A 150 -7.51 -9.38 -7.43
CA ILE A 150 -7.67 -9.60 -8.88
C ILE A 150 -6.40 -10.28 -9.36
N LYS A 151 -6.51 -11.23 -10.29
CA LYS A 151 -5.34 -11.96 -10.83
C LYS A 151 -4.21 -10.99 -11.18
N PHE A 152 -3.03 -11.21 -10.59
CA PHE A 152 -1.87 -10.35 -10.75
C PHE A 152 -0.80 -11.07 -11.58
N ASP A 153 -0.99 -11.05 -12.90
CA ASP A 153 -0.06 -11.61 -13.88
C ASP A 153 0.85 -10.51 -14.49
N LYS A 154 1.68 -10.88 -15.47
CA LYS A 154 2.60 -9.94 -16.13
C LYS A 154 1.90 -8.69 -16.67
N THR A 155 0.75 -8.86 -17.31
CA THR A 155 -0.02 -7.75 -17.88
C THR A 155 -0.50 -6.81 -16.78
N ALA A 156 -0.98 -7.35 -15.66
CA ALA A 156 -1.39 -6.57 -14.49
C ALA A 156 -0.21 -5.83 -13.87
N ALA A 157 0.92 -6.52 -13.66
CA ALA A 157 2.13 -5.93 -13.10
C ALA A 157 2.65 -4.78 -13.98
N ARG A 158 2.71 -4.98 -15.32
CA ARG A 158 3.08 -3.94 -16.28
C ARG A 158 2.15 -2.72 -16.21
N LYS A 159 0.83 -2.97 -16.21
CA LYS A 159 -0.18 -1.90 -16.15
C LYS A 159 -0.02 -1.05 -14.89
N VAL A 160 0.10 -1.68 -13.73
CA VAL A 160 0.23 -0.98 -12.45
C VAL A 160 1.56 -0.23 -12.37
N PHE A 161 2.66 -0.86 -12.81
CA PHE A 161 3.97 -0.24 -12.83
C PHE A 161 3.98 1.04 -13.68
N LEU A 162 3.48 0.99 -14.93
CA LEU A 162 3.45 2.16 -15.81
C LEU A 162 2.59 3.30 -15.23
N LYS A 163 1.44 2.99 -14.62
CA LYS A 163 0.65 4.00 -13.90
C LYS A 163 1.43 4.64 -12.74
N SER A 164 2.17 3.83 -11.99
CA SER A 164 2.97 4.33 -10.86
C SER A 164 4.19 5.14 -11.31
N LEU A 165 4.70 4.90 -12.51
CA LEU A 165 5.79 5.66 -13.11
C LEU A 165 5.32 7.09 -13.45
N ASP A 166 4.14 7.20 -14.05
CA ASP A 166 3.52 8.49 -14.43
C ASP A 166 2.92 9.27 -13.23
N GLY A 167 2.77 8.65 -12.08
CA GLY A 167 2.11 9.25 -10.93
C GLY A 167 0.60 9.41 -11.08
N LYS A 168 -0.04 8.79 -12.11
CA LYS A 168 -1.45 8.97 -12.42
C LYS A 168 -2.33 7.97 -11.66
N ILE A 169 -3.25 8.51 -10.87
CA ILE A 169 -4.31 7.74 -10.20
C ILE A 169 -5.63 8.16 -10.83
N ASP A 170 -6.43 7.18 -11.28
CA ASP A 170 -7.73 7.46 -11.93
C ASP A 170 -8.68 8.15 -10.93
N CYS A 171 -9.38 9.20 -11.37
CA CYS A 171 -10.35 9.95 -10.58
C CYS A 171 -11.67 9.17 -10.37
#